data_19a71cb9a02c6005337bd43c7af7e2b0
#
_entry.id   19a71cb9a02c6005337bd43c7af7e2b0
#
_cell.length_a   1.000
_cell.length_b   1.000
_cell.length_c   1.000
_cell.angle_alpha   90.00
_cell.angle_beta   90.00
_cell.angle_gamma   90.00
#
_symmetry.space_group_name_H-M   'P 1'
#
loop_
_entity.id
_entity.type
_entity.pdbx_description
1 polymer ?
#
loop_
_entity_poly.entity_id
_entity_poly.type
_entity_poly.pdbx_seq_one_letter_code
_entity_poly.pdbx_strand_id
1 'polypeptide(L)'
;MTSSPLHLVIVNTPIGALGSGEGGGVELTLRSLVQGLVRRGHRLTVVAAKGSTLPVDCTGVELLEVEGVNQPSWQHAAANAPVEIPHNGLLPALWETALDAGQSADAVINGGYDWLPLWLTQRVSAKLFHLISMGDVAAVMRDVIEAVAAWNPHRLAFHTHRQAADFQLPAPANVVGNGFDLTNYTFQIQTNGPLGWAGRIAPEKGLEDAAAAAAALGEQLLVWGFREDEAYARQVESSVPAGTIDWRGFRSTMELQQELGSCRALINTPKWNEAYGNVVVEALACGVPVVAYDRGGPGELVCSGSTGWLVPPDDVASLAEALRRVGSIDRSACRSWAEAHASCEVFSQRVEAWIRTGLTADVSINPRR
;
A
#
# COMPACT_ATOMS: atom_id res chain seq x y z
N MET A 1 15.69 3.15 -25.73
CA MET A 1 16.99 2.67 -25.25
C MET A 1 16.75 2.08 -23.87
N THR A 2 16.96 0.79 -23.68
CA THR A 2 16.88 0.15 -22.35
C THR A 2 18.04 0.68 -21.52
N SER A 3 17.75 1.31 -20.40
CA SER A 3 18.78 1.75 -19.44
C SER A 3 19.53 0.54 -18.89
N SER A 4 20.83 0.70 -18.54
CA SER A 4 21.63 -0.39 -17.98
C SER A 4 20.96 -0.98 -16.72
N PRO A 5 21.00 -2.32 -16.52
CA PRO A 5 20.54 -2.94 -15.31
C PRO A 5 21.18 -2.34 -14.05
N LEU A 6 20.40 -2.21 -12.99
CA LEU A 6 20.87 -1.84 -11.65
C LEU A 6 20.96 -3.10 -10.77
N HIS A 7 21.85 -3.06 -9.79
CA HIS A 7 21.82 -3.98 -8.64
C HIS A 7 21.11 -3.26 -7.48
N LEU A 8 19.96 -3.77 -7.05
CA LEU A 8 19.13 -3.17 -6.02
C LEU A 8 18.97 -4.13 -4.84
N VAL A 9 19.17 -3.63 -3.64
CA VAL A 9 18.83 -4.34 -2.40
C VAL A 9 17.47 -3.87 -1.94
N ILE A 10 16.52 -4.77 -1.69
CA ILE A 10 15.17 -4.46 -1.21
C ILE A 10 15.03 -5.00 0.20
N VAL A 11 14.68 -4.12 1.16
CA VAL A 11 14.54 -4.48 2.57
C VAL A 11 13.06 -4.58 2.91
N ASN A 12 12.65 -5.74 3.42
CA ASN A 12 11.29 -5.99 3.86
C ASN A 12 10.96 -5.22 5.15
N THR A 13 9.67 -5.14 5.46
CA THR A 13 9.19 -4.67 6.77
C THR A 13 9.64 -5.60 7.90
N PRO A 14 9.99 -5.07 9.09
CA PRO A 14 10.37 -5.89 10.25
C PRO A 14 9.18 -6.44 11.03
N ILE A 15 7.96 -6.37 10.49
CA ILE A 15 6.74 -6.85 11.16
C ILE A 15 6.61 -8.36 11.06
N GLY A 16 7.09 -8.96 9.94
CA GLY A 16 7.00 -10.41 9.70
C GLY A 16 7.70 -10.85 8.43
N ALA A 17 7.59 -12.14 8.11
CA ALA A 17 8.18 -12.72 6.91
C ALA A 17 7.44 -12.25 5.64
N LEU A 18 8.16 -11.98 4.57
CA LEU A 18 7.57 -11.62 3.27
C LEU A 18 6.77 -12.80 2.70
N GLY A 19 5.50 -12.59 2.44
CA GLY A 19 4.57 -13.63 1.98
C GLY A 19 3.82 -14.36 3.09
N SER A 20 3.96 -13.92 4.35
CA SER A 20 3.19 -14.45 5.49
C SER A 20 1.77 -13.89 5.57
N GLY A 21 1.54 -12.69 5.02
CA GLY A 21 0.32 -11.91 5.18
C GLY A 21 0.33 -10.98 6.40
N GLU A 22 1.31 -11.10 7.31
CA GLU A 22 1.41 -10.28 8.53
C GLU A 22 1.72 -8.81 8.21
N GLY A 23 2.54 -8.55 7.19
CA GLY A 23 2.87 -7.20 6.73
C GLY A 23 1.76 -6.52 5.92
N GLY A 24 0.66 -7.21 5.65
CA GLY A 24 -0.52 -6.65 4.97
C GLY A 24 -0.21 -6.05 3.60
N GLY A 25 -0.69 -4.82 3.37
CA GLY A 25 -0.53 -4.13 2.08
C GLY A 25 0.91 -3.87 1.66
N VAL A 26 1.85 -3.75 2.61
CA VAL A 26 3.28 -3.54 2.32
C VAL A 26 3.88 -4.77 1.67
N GLU A 27 3.49 -5.98 2.08
CA GLU A 27 3.96 -7.22 1.44
C GLU A 27 3.54 -7.30 -0.03
N LEU A 28 2.28 -6.96 -0.35
CA LEU A 28 1.80 -6.91 -1.73
C LEU A 28 2.62 -5.93 -2.56
N THR A 29 2.89 -4.74 -2.00
CA THR A 29 3.72 -3.71 -2.63
C THR A 29 5.12 -4.24 -2.96
N LEU A 30 5.80 -4.85 -1.98
CA LEU A 30 7.17 -5.34 -2.16
C LEU A 30 7.23 -6.53 -3.12
N ARG A 31 6.30 -7.47 -3.03
CA ARG A 31 6.21 -8.59 -3.97
C ARG A 31 6.02 -8.10 -5.40
N SER A 32 5.13 -7.15 -5.62
CA SER A 32 4.88 -6.53 -6.93
C SER A 32 6.09 -5.74 -7.43
N LEU A 33 6.80 -5.04 -6.52
CA LEU A 33 8.03 -4.33 -6.86
C LEU A 33 9.13 -5.29 -7.31
N VAL A 34 9.35 -6.37 -6.57
CA VAL A 34 10.35 -7.40 -6.91
C VAL A 34 10.04 -8.00 -8.28
N GLN A 35 8.80 -8.44 -8.52
CA GLN A 35 8.37 -8.97 -9.83
C GLN A 35 8.62 -7.98 -10.97
N GLY A 36 8.16 -6.74 -10.80
CA GLY A 36 8.30 -5.73 -11.84
C GLY A 36 9.75 -5.39 -12.15
N LEU A 37 10.61 -5.26 -11.14
CA LEU A 37 12.04 -4.96 -11.32
C LEU A 37 12.81 -6.15 -11.94
N VAL A 38 12.46 -7.40 -11.60
CA VAL A 38 13.03 -8.60 -12.26
C VAL A 38 12.66 -8.60 -13.74
N ARG A 39 11.39 -8.40 -14.09
CA ARG A 39 10.93 -8.33 -15.48
C ARG A 39 11.60 -7.21 -16.28
N ARG A 40 12.06 -6.16 -15.62
CA ARG A 40 12.84 -5.06 -16.21
C ARG A 40 14.34 -5.36 -16.32
N GLY A 41 14.80 -6.55 -15.87
CA GLY A 41 16.16 -7.03 -16.01
C GLY A 41 17.14 -6.53 -14.95
N HIS A 42 16.66 -6.00 -13.81
CA HIS A 42 17.51 -5.61 -12.68
C HIS A 42 18.00 -6.83 -11.91
N ARG A 43 19.18 -6.72 -11.32
CA ARG A 43 19.68 -7.67 -10.32
C ARG A 43 19.13 -7.28 -8.95
N LEU A 44 18.51 -8.24 -8.25
CA LEU A 44 17.90 -7.97 -6.95
C LEU A 44 18.48 -8.88 -5.87
N THR A 45 18.69 -8.27 -4.70
CA THR A 45 18.91 -8.95 -3.42
C THR A 45 17.78 -8.50 -2.48
N VAL A 46 17.03 -9.43 -1.92
CA VAL A 46 15.94 -9.16 -0.96
C VAL A 46 16.42 -9.55 0.42
N VAL A 47 16.33 -8.63 1.38
CA VAL A 47 16.63 -8.88 2.80
C VAL A 47 15.31 -8.93 3.56
N ALA A 48 15.02 -10.06 4.18
CA ALA A 48 13.73 -10.30 4.83
C ALA A 48 13.86 -11.24 6.03
N ALA A 49 12.80 -11.32 6.85
CA ALA A 49 12.74 -12.23 7.98
C ALA A 49 12.81 -13.69 7.51
N LYS A 50 13.34 -14.57 8.34
CA LYS A 50 13.36 -16.01 8.11
C LYS A 50 11.95 -16.56 7.83
N GLY A 51 11.86 -17.46 6.86
CA GLY A 51 10.59 -18.02 6.37
C GLY A 51 9.91 -17.20 5.28
N SER A 52 10.59 -16.16 4.78
CA SER A 52 10.10 -15.35 3.67
C SER A 52 10.05 -16.12 2.35
N THR A 53 9.09 -15.79 1.51
CA THR A 53 8.91 -16.38 0.18
C THR A 53 8.80 -15.30 -0.90
N LEU A 54 9.48 -15.53 -2.03
CA LEU A 54 9.39 -14.69 -3.21
C LEU A 54 8.31 -15.20 -4.18
N PRO A 55 7.78 -14.35 -5.07
CA PRO A 55 6.92 -14.80 -6.17
C PRO A 55 7.63 -15.85 -7.04
N VAL A 56 6.87 -16.80 -7.56
CA VAL A 56 7.42 -17.97 -8.30
C VAL A 56 8.23 -17.57 -9.55
N ASP A 57 7.86 -16.48 -10.20
CA ASP A 57 8.53 -15.95 -11.39
C ASP A 57 9.77 -15.10 -11.10
N CYS A 58 10.14 -14.93 -9.82
CA CYS A 58 11.33 -14.17 -9.41
C CYS A 58 12.57 -15.06 -9.31
N THR A 59 12.83 -15.84 -10.34
CA THR A 59 14.05 -16.68 -10.43
C THR A 59 15.29 -15.81 -10.56
N GLY A 60 16.35 -16.14 -9.78
CA GLY A 60 17.62 -15.40 -9.79
C GLY A 60 17.66 -14.21 -8.82
N VAL A 61 16.61 -13.95 -8.06
CA VAL A 61 16.65 -13.03 -6.93
C VAL A 61 17.34 -13.71 -5.75
N GLU A 62 18.35 -13.05 -5.18
CA GLU A 62 18.99 -13.48 -3.95
C GLU A 62 18.11 -13.11 -2.75
N LEU A 63 17.77 -14.10 -1.92
CA LEU A 63 17.03 -13.87 -0.68
C LEU A 63 17.97 -14.07 0.51
N LEU A 64 18.21 -13.00 1.27
CA LEU A 64 18.98 -13.02 2.51
C LEU A 64 18.00 -12.99 3.68
N GLU A 65 17.91 -14.12 4.36
CA GLU A 65 17.01 -14.28 5.52
C GLU A 65 17.73 -13.94 6.81
N VAL A 66 17.05 -13.21 7.69
CA VAL A 66 17.55 -12.84 9.01
C VAL A 66 16.56 -13.26 10.10
N GLU A 67 17.08 -13.52 11.29
CA GLU A 67 16.28 -13.85 12.47
C GLU A 67 16.24 -12.63 13.42
N GLY A 68 15.13 -12.48 14.13
CA GLY A 68 14.96 -11.45 15.13
C GLY A 68 13.53 -11.37 15.65
N VAL A 69 13.33 -10.58 16.69
CA VAL A 69 12.00 -10.29 17.24
C VAL A 69 11.31 -9.26 16.36
N ASN A 70 10.07 -9.54 15.94
CA ASN A 70 9.29 -8.65 15.11
C ASN A 70 9.12 -7.27 15.74
N GLN A 71 9.20 -6.23 14.92
CA GLN A 71 8.93 -4.85 15.32
C GLN A 71 7.42 -4.62 15.41
N PRO A 72 6.91 -3.95 16.45
CA PRO A 72 5.53 -3.51 16.47
C PRO A 72 5.22 -2.55 15.32
N SER A 73 4.02 -2.65 14.75
CA SER A 73 3.59 -1.72 13.70
C SER A 73 3.34 -0.32 14.26
N TRP A 74 3.80 0.71 13.55
CA TRP A 74 3.49 2.11 13.85
C TRP A 74 2.01 2.45 13.69
N GLN A 75 1.23 1.62 13.01
CA GLN A 75 -0.18 1.86 12.72
C GLN A 75 -1.05 2.07 13.96
N HIS A 76 -0.63 1.46 15.09
CA HIS A 76 -1.33 1.57 16.39
C HIS A 76 -0.57 2.45 17.39
N ALA A 77 0.51 3.09 16.93
CA ALA A 77 1.30 3.95 17.82
C ALA A 77 0.53 5.23 18.16
N ALA A 78 0.67 5.70 19.38
CA ALA A 78 0.19 7.02 19.75
C ALA A 78 0.99 8.10 18.99
N ALA A 79 0.36 9.26 18.75
CA ALA A 79 1.01 10.35 18.02
C ALA A 79 2.35 10.81 18.62
N ASN A 80 2.56 10.60 19.92
CA ASN A 80 3.79 10.92 20.65
C ASN A 80 4.56 9.68 21.10
N ALA A 81 4.33 8.52 20.45
CA ALA A 81 5.02 7.28 20.80
C ALA A 81 6.54 7.44 20.61
N PRO A 82 7.36 6.93 21.56
CA PRO A 82 8.80 6.90 21.39
C PRO A 82 9.21 5.83 20.37
N VAL A 83 10.46 5.93 19.89
CA VAL A 83 11.08 4.85 19.12
C VAL A 83 11.45 3.71 20.05
N GLU A 84 10.87 2.54 19.81
CA GLU A 84 11.21 1.32 20.57
C GLU A 84 11.68 0.24 19.60
N ILE A 85 12.80 -0.39 19.93
CA ILE A 85 13.36 -1.52 19.19
C ILE A 85 13.48 -2.69 20.15
N PRO A 86 12.83 -3.82 19.90
CA PRO A 86 12.92 -4.99 20.77
C PRO A 86 14.36 -5.48 20.93
N HIS A 87 14.69 -6.06 22.06
CA HIS A 87 15.97 -6.76 22.26
C HIS A 87 16.07 -7.92 21.24
N ASN A 88 17.22 -8.05 20.57
CA ASN A 88 17.39 -8.93 19.41
C ASN A 88 16.33 -8.69 18.32
N GLY A 89 15.97 -7.41 18.09
CA GLY A 89 14.96 -7.01 17.14
C GLY A 89 15.31 -7.35 15.69
N LEU A 90 14.31 -7.73 14.93
CA LEU A 90 14.43 -8.00 13.49
C LEU A 90 14.90 -6.75 12.71
N LEU A 91 14.44 -5.55 13.10
CA LEU A 91 14.76 -4.30 12.42
C LEU A 91 16.28 -4.04 12.34
N PRO A 92 17.08 -4.07 13.43
CA PRO A 92 18.53 -3.93 13.35
C PRO A 92 19.19 -5.01 12.47
N ALA A 93 18.78 -6.29 12.61
CA ALA A 93 19.34 -7.40 11.84
C ALA A 93 19.11 -7.25 10.33
N LEU A 94 17.91 -6.82 9.92
CA LEU A 94 17.60 -6.50 8.52
C LEU A 94 18.56 -5.41 7.98
N TRP A 95 18.77 -4.34 8.77
CA TRP A 95 19.57 -3.21 8.30
C TRP A 95 21.08 -3.46 8.34
N GLU A 96 21.60 -4.25 9.28
CA GLU A 96 22.98 -4.72 9.24
C GLU A 96 23.24 -5.51 7.94
N THR A 97 22.42 -6.51 7.65
CA THR A 97 22.53 -7.33 6.44
C THR A 97 22.33 -6.50 5.15
N ALA A 98 21.37 -5.58 5.16
CA ALA A 98 21.09 -4.73 4.00
C ALA A 98 22.23 -3.74 3.70
N LEU A 99 22.87 -3.20 4.73
CA LEU A 99 24.01 -2.29 4.55
C LEU A 99 25.25 -3.04 4.03
N ASP A 100 25.48 -4.28 4.47
CA ASP A 100 26.55 -5.11 3.95
C ASP A 100 26.32 -5.47 2.46
N ALA A 101 25.12 -5.93 2.11
CA ALA A 101 24.75 -6.19 0.71
C ALA A 101 24.79 -4.90 -0.13
N GLY A 102 24.40 -3.77 0.47
CA GLY A 102 24.35 -2.45 -0.15
C GLY A 102 25.73 -1.87 -0.53
N GLN A 103 26.85 -2.40 0.00
CA GLN A 103 28.20 -1.96 -0.37
C GLN A 103 28.53 -2.19 -1.86
N SER A 104 27.95 -3.22 -2.44
CA SER A 104 28.14 -3.59 -3.85
C SER A 104 26.95 -3.26 -4.74
N ALA A 105 25.87 -2.71 -4.17
CA ALA A 105 24.66 -2.36 -4.89
C ALA A 105 24.61 -0.89 -5.32
N ASP A 106 23.82 -0.59 -6.34
CA ASP A 106 23.60 0.78 -6.80
C ASP A 106 22.71 1.56 -5.81
N ALA A 107 21.72 0.87 -5.19
CA ALA A 107 20.83 1.45 -4.19
C ALA A 107 20.25 0.37 -3.26
N VAL A 108 19.84 0.82 -2.07
CA VAL A 108 19.06 0.04 -1.09
C VAL A 108 17.68 0.68 -0.95
N ILE A 109 16.62 -0.10 -1.18
CA ILE A 109 15.22 0.34 -1.10
C ILE A 109 14.63 -0.16 0.21
N ASN A 110 14.22 0.77 1.06
CA ASN A 110 13.46 0.49 2.27
C ASN A 110 11.96 0.38 1.96
N GLY A 111 11.36 -0.78 2.20
CA GLY A 111 9.92 -0.98 2.12
C GLY A 111 9.19 -0.88 3.46
N GLY A 112 9.93 -0.85 4.58
CA GLY A 112 9.35 -0.72 5.91
C GLY A 112 9.09 0.74 6.32
N TYR A 113 8.11 0.95 7.19
CA TYR A 113 7.84 2.25 7.81
C TYR A 113 8.40 2.24 9.22
N ASP A 114 9.69 2.56 9.35
CA ASP A 114 10.42 2.56 10.63
C ASP A 114 11.45 3.69 10.69
N TRP A 115 11.72 4.14 11.93
CA TRP A 115 12.60 5.27 12.21
C TRP A 115 14.06 4.99 11.85
N LEU A 116 14.58 3.79 12.16
CA LEU A 116 16.00 3.45 12.05
C LEU A 116 16.56 3.65 10.62
N PRO A 117 15.96 3.11 9.55
CA PRO A 117 16.47 3.30 8.20
C PRO A 117 16.51 4.77 7.75
N LEU A 118 15.48 5.52 8.11
CA LEU A 118 15.42 6.95 7.81
C LEU A 118 16.53 7.71 8.53
N TRP A 119 16.75 7.41 9.81
CA TRP A 119 17.84 8.00 10.58
C TRP A 119 19.23 7.64 10.04
N LEU A 120 19.42 6.40 9.56
CA LEU A 120 20.69 5.94 8.95
C LEU A 120 21.02 6.64 7.64
N THR A 121 20.05 7.15 6.89
CA THR A 121 20.20 7.65 5.52
C THR A 121 21.33 8.65 5.34
N GLN A 122 21.55 9.54 6.30
CA GLN A 122 22.61 10.56 6.27
C GLN A 122 23.93 10.08 6.91
N ARG A 123 23.98 8.84 7.44
CA ARG A 123 25.08 8.36 8.31
C ARG A 123 25.86 7.20 7.71
N VAL A 124 25.34 6.62 6.63
CA VAL A 124 25.95 5.46 5.94
C VAL A 124 26.36 5.82 4.51
N SER A 125 27.29 5.07 3.95
CA SER A 125 27.76 5.25 2.57
C SER A 125 26.81 4.64 1.53
N ALA A 126 26.00 3.64 1.92
CA ALA A 126 24.98 3.03 1.07
C ALA A 126 23.90 4.05 0.69
N LYS A 127 23.43 3.99 -0.55
CA LYS A 127 22.41 4.92 -1.07
C LYS A 127 21.02 4.41 -0.73
N LEU A 128 20.49 4.87 0.41
CA LEU A 128 19.18 4.46 0.89
C LEU A 128 18.07 5.27 0.22
N PHE A 129 17.03 4.57 -0.24
CA PHE A 129 15.80 5.11 -0.80
C PHE A 129 14.62 4.56 0.00
N HIS A 130 13.64 5.40 0.34
CA HIS A 130 12.52 5.00 1.20
C HIS A 130 11.19 5.16 0.47
N LEU A 131 10.48 4.06 0.32
CA LEU A 131 9.09 4.07 -0.10
C LEU A 131 8.22 4.18 1.14
N ILE A 132 7.66 5.37 1.37
CA ILE A 132 6.88 5.68 2.56
C ILE A 132 5.50 5.05 2.43
N SER A 133 5.18 4.09 3.30
CA SER A 133 3.97 3.26 3.20
C SER A 133 2.79 3.72 4.06
N MET A 134 2.99 4.69 4.95
CA MET A 134 1.93 5.27 5.79
C MET A 134 1.95 6.80 5.73
N GLY A 135 0.87 7.44 6.20
CA GLY A 135 0.83 8.88 6.40
C GLY A 135 1.49 9.31 7.72
N ASP A 136 1.16 10.50 8.22
CA ASP A 136 1.65 11.03 9.49
C ASP A 136 0.94 10.36 10.66
N VAL A 137 1.52 9.29 11.18
CA VAL A 137 0.96 8.51 12.30
C VAL A 137 1.62 8.83 13.65
N ALA A 138 2.89 9.29 13.65
CA ALA A 138 3.62 9.61 14.87
C ALA A 138 4.64 10.73 14.62
N ALA A 139 4.75 11.65 15.58
CA ALA A 139 5.62 12.83 15.45
C ALA A 139 7.08 12.46 15.15
N VAL A 140 7.62 11.44 15.82
CA VAL A 140 9.02 10.99 15.61
C VAL A 140 9.25 10.46 14.19
N MET A 141 8.23 9.85 13.57
CA MET A 141 8.30 9.40 12.18
C MET A 141 8.22 10.57 11.21
N ARG A 142 7.30 11.52 11.43
CA ARG A 142 7.21 12.76 10.67
C ARG A 142 8.55 13.51 10.68
N ASP A 143 9.11 13.74 11.87
CA ASP A 143 10.35 14.51 12.04
C ASP A 143 11.52 13.88 11.26
N VAL A 144 11.69 12.56 11.31
CA VAL A 144 12.77 11.89 10.58
C VAL A 144 12.54 11.86 9.05
N ILE A 145 11.29 11.71 8.59
CA ILE A 145 10.93 11.78 7.16
C ILE A 145 11.22 13.19 6.63
N GLU A 146 10.78 14.24 7.32
CA GLU A 146 11.02 15.62 6.94
C GLU A 146 12.50 16.00 6.98
N ALA A 147 13.27 15.46 7.94
CA ALA A 147 14.73 15.64 7.99
C ALA A 147 15.43 15.00 6.78
N VAL A 148 15.01 13.83 6.32
CA VAL A 148 15.52 13.21 5.09
C VAL A 148 15.10 14.02 3.87
N ALA A 149 13.86 14.50 3.81
CA ALA A 149 13.36 15.33 2.71
C ALA A 149 14.15 16.65 2.60
N ALA A 150 14.43 17.30 3.73
CA ALA A 150 15.22 18.54 3.79
C ALA A 150 16.67 18.33 3.34
N TRP A 151 17.26 17.16 3.63
CA TRP A 151 18.62 16.82 3.21
C TRP A 151 18.69 16.42 1.74
N ASN A 152 17.83 15.52 1.28
CA ASN A 152 17.73 15.11 -0.12
C ASN A 152 16.33 14.55 -0.43
N PRO A 153 15.42 15.33 -1.03
CA PRO A 153 14.06 14.92 -1.32
C PRO A 153 13.96 13.74 -2.30
N HIS A 154 15.01 13.50 -3.10
CA HIS A 154 15.05 12.36 -4.02
C HIS A 154 15.18 11.00 -3.31
N ARG A 155 15.46 10.99 -2.00
CA ARG A 155 15.54 9.75 -1.22
C ARG A 155 14.20 9.21 -0.78
N LEU A 156 13.13 10.00 -0.93
CA LEU A 156 11.78 9.62 -0.53
C LEU A 156 10.88 9.49 -1.74
N ALA A 157 10.02 8.48 -1.71
CA ALA A 157 8.86 8.36 -2.59
C ALA A 157 7.61 8.01 -1.78
N PHE A 158 6.48 8.43 -2.30
CA PHE A 158 5.16 8.26 -1.71
C PHE A 158 4.23 7.51 -2.68
N HIS A 159 3.17 6.95 -2.16
CA HIS A 159 2.18 6.28 -3.00
C HIS A 159 1.23 7.27 -3.68
N THR A 160 0.86 8.37 -3.00
CA THR A 160 -0.06 9.39 -3.51
C THR A 160 0.40 10.80 -3.15
N HIS A 161 -0.07 11.81 -3.88
CA HIS A 161 0.16 13.22 -3.52
C HIS A 161 -0.53 13.58 -2.21
N ARG A 162 -1.71 13.02 -1.92
CA ARG A 162 -2.43 13.25 -0.67
C ARG A 162 -1.70 12.69 0.53
N GLN A 163 -1.09 11.51 0.40
CA GLN A 163 -0.20 10.97 1.44
C GLN A 163 1.02 11.88 1.66
N ALA A 164 1.66 12.31 0.57
CA ALA A 164 2.82 13.19 0.68
C ALA A 164 2.49 14.54 1.34
N ALA A 165 1.25 15.03 1.19
CA ALA A 165 0.76 16.27 1.79
C ALA A 165 0.62 16.20 3.32
N ASP A 166 0.71 15.02 3.94
CA ASP A 166 0.79 14.88 5.39
C ASP A 166 2.12 15.40 5.97
N PHE A 167 3.13 15.60 5.11
CA PHE A 167 4.48 15.98 5.49
C PHE A 167 4.86 17.35 4.93
N GLN A 168 5.70 18.11 5.66
CA GLN A 168 6.24 19.39 5.20
C GLN A 168 7.46 19.14 4.31
N LEU A 169 7.23 18.97 3.01
CA LEU A 169 8.27 18.67 2.05
C LEU A 169 8.83 19.96 1.39
N PRO A 170 10.17 20.13 1.28
CA PRO A 170 10.79 21.31 0.71
C PRO A 170 10.71 21.36 -0.83
N ALA A 171 10.31 20.27 -1.47
CA ALA A 171 10.22 20.11 -2.92
C ALA A 171 9.01 19.23 -3.27
N PRO A 172 8.54 19.24 -4.54
CA PRO A 172 7.50 18.33 -4.98
C PRO A 172 7.85 16.86 -4.70
N ALA A 173 6.89 16.10 -4.16
CA ALA A 173 7.08 14.71 -3.80
C ALA A 173 7.30 13.82 -5.04
N ASN A 174 8.16 12.81 -4.92
CA ASN A 174 8.18 11.71 -5.88
C ASN A 174 7.01 10.78 -5.56
N VAL A 175 6.03 10.69 -6.46
CA VAL A 175 4.87 9.81 -6.31
C VAL A 175 5.00 8.66 -7.30
N VAL A 176 5.02 7.44 -6.78
CA VAL A 176 5.26 6.22 -7.58
C VAL A 176 4.02 5.33 -7.70
N GLY A 177 2.97 5.58 -6.91
CA GLY A 177 1.80 4.72 -6.85
C GLY A 177 2.07 3.40 -6.14
N ASN A 178 1.35 2.35 -6.55
CA ASN A 178 1.60 0.99 -6.10
C ASN A 178 1.41 0.02 -7.28
N GLY A 179 1.85 -1.24 -7.13
CA GLY A 179 1.80 -2.25 -8.17
C GLY A 179 1.05 -3.50 -7.74
N PHE A 180 0.38 -4.11 -8.72
CA PHE A 180 -0.37 -5.34 -8.54
C PHE A 180 -0.04 -6.29 -9.69
N ASP A 181 0.14 -7.57 -9.38
CA ASP A 181 0.17 -8.60 -10.40
C ASP A 181 -1.26 -8.85 -10.89
N LEU A 182 -1.64 -8.11 -11.94
CA LEU A 182 -3.01 -8.12 -12.46
C LEU A 182 -3.42 -9.46 -13.09
N THR A 183 -2.48 -10.40 -13.26
CA THR A 183 -2.80 -11.77 -13.71
C THR A 183 -3.56 -12.56 -12.66
N ASN A 184 -3.45 -12.15 -11.39
CA ASN A 184 -4.17 -12.75 -10.27
C ASN A 184 -5.61 -12.24 -10.13
N TYR A 185 -6.04 -11.24 -10.93
CA TYR A 185 -7.36 -10.60 -10.81
C TYR A 185 -8.21 -10.89 -12.04
N THR A 186 -9.25 -11.68 -11.85
CA THR A 186 -10.16 -12.07 -12.92
C THR A 186 -11.15 -10.95 -13.24
N PHE A 187 -11.09 -10.40 -14.45
CA PHE A 187 -12.04 -9.39 -14.91
C PHE A 187 -13.44 -9.99 -15.08
N GLN A 188 -14.44 -9.31 -14.52
CA GLN A 188 -15.85 -9.66 -14.66
C GLN A 188 -16.62 -8.50 -15.28
N ILE A 189 -17.12 -8.69 -16.51
CA ILE A 189 -17.72 -7.62 -17.30
C ILE A 189 -19.12 -7.20 -16.81
N GLN A 190 -19.87 -8.13 -16.25
CA GLN A 190 -21.23 -7.86 -15.76
C GLN A 190 -21.46 -8.55 -14.41
N THR A 191 -22.14 -7.84 -13.51
CA THR A 191 -22.63 -8.41 -12.27
C THR A 191 -23.71 -7.52 -11.66
N ASN A 192 -24.76 -8.17 -11.12
CA ASN A 192 -25.80 -7.57 -10.30
C ASN A 192 -25.66 -8.06 -8.85
N GLY A 193 -24.43 -8.39 -8.45
CA GLY A 193 -24.13 -8.91 -7.13
C GLY A 193 -24.34 -7.88 -6.01
N PRO A 194 -24.10 -8.27 -4.76
CA PRO A 194 -24.23 -7.41 -3.59
C PRO A 194 -23.16 -6.29 -3.58
N LEU A 195 -23.27 -5.42 -2.60
CA LEU A 195 -22.22 -4.46 -2.27
C LEU A 195 -21.08 -5.16 -1.55
N GLY A 196 -19.87 -4.68 -1.71
CA GLY A 196 -18.68 -5.21 -1.04
C GLY A 196 -17.95 -4.14 -0.24
N TRP A 197 -17.33 -4.57 0.86
CA TRP A 197 -16.40 -3.78 1.65
C TRP A 197 -15.26 -4.70 2.11
N ALA A 198 -14.01 -4.26 1.96
CA ALA A 198 -12.86 -5.06 2.40
C ALA A 198 -11.82 -4.20 3.11
N GLY A 199 -11.32 -4.73 4.23
CA GLY A 199 -10.32 -4.06 5.06
C GLY A 199 -10.23 -4.67 6.45
N ARG A 200 -9.29 -4.21 7.26
CA ARG A 200 -9.29 -4.51 8.69
C ARG A 200 -10.56 -3.93 9.31
N ILE A 201 -11.22 -4.70 10.15
CA ILE A 201 -12.45 -4.24 10.81
C ILE A 201 -12.04 -3.50 12.07
N ALA A 202 -11.82 -2.19 11.89
CA ALA A 202 -11.35 -1.23 12.88
C ALA A 202 -11.94 0.16 12.57
N PRO A 203 -12.10 1.05 13.58
CA PRO A 203 -12.81 2.33 13.42
C PRO A 203 -12.26 3.22 12.30
N GLU A 204 -10.93 3.26 12.10
CA GLU A 204 -10.32 4.09 11.07
C GLU A 204 -10.65 3.67 9.63
N LYS A 205 -11.23 2.48 9.45
CA LYS A 205 -11.68 1.98 8.13
C LYS A 205 -13.15 2.31 7.81
N GLY A 206 -13.93 2.75 8.80
CA GLY A 206 -15.25 3.34 8.61
C GLY A 206 -16.32 2.39 8.08
N LEU A 207 -16.30 1.12 8.50
CA LEU A 207 -17.28 0.12 8.08
C LEU A 207 -18.71 0.53 8.44
N GLU A 208 -18.90 1.29 9.53
CA GLU A 208 -20.22 1.77 9.97
C GLU A 208 -20.95 2.57 8.90
N ASP A 209 -20.23 3.42 8.15
CA ASP A 209 -20.85 4.24 7.11
C ASP A 209 -21.21 3.40 5.87
N ALA A 210 -20.37 2.44 5.52
CA ALA A 210 -20.67 1.50 4.44
C ALA A 210 -21.90 0.64 4.77
N ALA A 211 -21.99 0.15 6.01
CA ALA A 211 -23.14 -0.62 6.50
C ALA A 211 -24.41 0.23 6.53
N ALA A 212 -24.33 1.48 7.01
CA ALA A 212 -25.46 2.40 7.02
C ALA A 212 -25.95 2.75 5.60
N ALA A 213 -25.05 2.94 4.64
CA ALA A 213 -25.41 3.17 3.24
C ALA A 213 -26.09 1.96 2.62
N ALA A 214 -25.57 0.75 2.86
CA ALA A 214 -26.21 -0.49 2.40
C ALA A 214 -27.60 -0.70 3.01
N ALA A 215 -27.75 -0.45 4.33
CA ALA A 215 -29.04 -0.50 5.01
C ALA A 215 -30.06 0.51 4.44
N ALA A 216 -29.63 1.73 4.13
CA ALA A 216 -30.49 2.75 3.52
C ALA A 216 -30.97 2.38 2.10
N LEU A 217 -30.27 1.45 1.43
CA LEU A 217 -30.67 0.91 0.15
C LEU A 217 -31.47 -0.40 0.27
N GLY A 218 -31.57 -0.97 1.47
CA GLY A 218 -32.17 -2.29 1.69
C GLY A 218 -31.34 -3.42 1.06
N GLU A 219 -30.04 -3.24 0.97
CA GLU A 219 -29.12 -4.16 0.29
C GLU A 219 -28.16 -4.84 1.25
N GLN A 220 -27.65 -6.00 0.84
CA GLN A 220 -26.64 -6.75 1.59
C GLN A 220 -25.23 -6.20 1.28
N LEU A 221 -24.42 -6.12 2.34
CA LEU A 221 -23.00 -5.77 2.30
C LEU A 221 -22.17 -7.00 2.66
N LEU A 222 -21.37 -7.49 1.70
CA LEU A 222 -20.35 -8.51 1.97
C LEU A 222 -19.13 -7.82 2.61
N VAL A 223 -18.69 -8.34 3.75
CA VAL A 223 -17.57 -7.74 4.52
C VAL A 223 -16.44 -8.75 4.67
N TRP A 224 -15.29 -8.42 4.06
CA TRP A 224 -14.06 -9.22 4.18
C TRP A 224 -13.04 -8.50 5.04
N GLY A 225 -12.38 -9.26 5.90
CA GLY A 225 -11.26 -8.80 6.68
C GLY A 225 -11.13 -9.47 8.04
N PHE A 226 -10.02 -9.17 8.67
CA PHE A 226 -9.76 -9.59 10.04
C PHE A 226 -10.47 -8.64 11.02
N ARG A 227 -11.19 -9.20 11.98
CA ARG A 227 -11.81 -8.44 13.07
C ARG A 227 -10.75 -8.10 14.10
N GLU A 228 -10.16 -6.94 13.94
CA GLU A 228 -9.13 -6.44 14.87
C GLU A 228 -9.76 -5.89 16.14
N ASP A 229 -10.91 -5.21 16.00
CA ASP A 229 -11.73 -4.70 17.09
C ASP A 229 -13.12 -5.38 17.10
N GLU A 230 -13.25 -6.39 17.96
CA GLU A 230 -14.50 -7.12 18.11
C GLU A 230 -15.63 -6.29 18.74
N ALA A 231 -15.30 -5.27 19.55
CA ALA A 231 -16.32 -4.39 20.12
C ALA A 231 -16.89 -3.47 19.04
N TYR A 232 -16.03 -2.90 18.20
CA TYR A 232 -16.42 -2.12 17.04
C TYR A 232 -17.24 -2.95 16.05
N ALA A 233 -16.81 -4.17 15.72
CA ALA A 233 -17.57 -5.05 14.82
C ALA A 233 -19.00 -5.29 15.31
N ARG A 234 -19.18 -5.61 16.60
CA ARG A 234 -20.51 -5.78 17.23
C ARG A 234 -21.33 -4.49 17.22
N GLN A 235 -20.69 -3.36 17.47
CA GLN A 235 -21.35 -2.05 17.41
C GLN A 235 -21.90 -1.78 16.01
N VAL A 236 -21.10 -2.00 14.97
CA VAL A 236 -21.52 -1.81 13.58
C VAL A 236 -22.66 -2.76 13.22
N GLU A 237 -22.57 -4.05 13.58
CA GLU A 237 -23.63 -5.02 13.31
C GLU A 237 -24.96 -4.64 13.97
N SER A 238 -24.91 -4.15 15.22
CA SER A 238 -26.10 -3.74 15.96
C SER A 238 -26.72 -2.41 15.48
N SER A 239 -25.99 -1.62 14.70
CA SER A 239 -26.44 -0.29 14.20
C SER A 239 -27.30 -0.38 12.93
N VAL A 240 -27.37 -1.56 12.30
CA VAL A 240 -28.10 -1.78 11.04
C VAL A 240 -29.10 -2.93 11.18
N PRO A 241 -30.11 -3.04 10.30
CA PRO A 241 -31.05 -4.15 10.30
C PRO A 241 -30.34 -5.50 10.19
N ALA A 242 -30.88 -6.53 10.86
CA ALA A 242 -30.35 -7.88 10.79
C ALA A 242 -30.29 -8.38 9.33
N GLY A 243 -29.15 -8.98 8.94
CA GLY A 243 -28.93 -9.48 7.59
C GLY A 243 -28.37 -8.44 6.59
N THR A 244 -28.19 -7.18 7.01
CA THR A 244 -27.50 -6.17 6.18
C THR A 244 -26.04 -6.57 5.94
N ILE A 245 -25.35 -7.04 6.98
CA ILE A 245 -23.93 -7.43 6.90
C ILE A 245 -23.83 -8.96 6.74
N ASP A 246 -23.07 -9.40 5.75
CA ASP A 246 -22.62 -10.79 5.59
C ASP A 246 -21.09 -10.84 5.84
N TRP A 247 -20.72 -11.35 7.00
CA TRP A 247 -19.34 -11.48 7.43
C TRP A 247 -18.64 -12.64 6.73
N ARG A 248 -17.71 -12.33 5.83
CA ARG A 248 -16.98 -13.32 5.02
C ARG A 248 -15.64 -13.72 5.63
N GLY A 249 -15.18 -12.97 6.66
CA GLY A 249 -13.88 -13.19 7.30
C GLY A 249 -12.70 -12.80 6.41
N PHE A 250 -11.51 -13.14 6.87
CA PHE A 250 -10.29 -12.90 6.08
C PHE A 250 -10.22 -13.82 4.85
N ARG A 251 -9.75 -13.28 3.74
CA ARG A 251 -9.52 -14.00 2.48
C ARG A 251 -8.11 -13.72 1.97
N SER A 252 -7.47 -14.73 1.39
CA SER A 252 -6.28 -14.52 0.56
C SER A 252 -6.63 -13.66 -0.65
N THR A 253 -5.63 -13.02 -1.27
CA THR A 253 -5.85 -12.23 -2.50
C THR A 253 -6.59 -13.02 -3.58
N MET A 254 -6.25 -14.30 -3.75
CA MET A 254 -6.89 -15.17 -4.75
C MET A 254 -8.36 -15.43 -4.46
N GLU A 255 -8.74 -15.60 -3.20
CA GLU A 255 -10.13 -15.80 -2.79
C GLU A 255 -10.91 -14.48 -2.81
N LEU A 256 -10.30 -13.42 -2.25
CA LEU A 256 -10.93 -12.09 -2.19
C LEU A 256 -11.29 -11.60 -3.59
N GLN A 257 -10.37 -11.67 -4.56
CA GLN A 257 -10.62 -11.15 -5.90
C GLN A 257 -11.77 -11.87 -6.62
N GLN A 258 -11.96 -13.18 -6.36
CA GLN A 258 -13.07 -13.95 -6.93
C GLN A 258 -14.42 -13.50 -6.35
N GLU A 259 -14.50 -13.38 -5.02
CA GLU A 259 -15.72 -12.94 -4.34
C GLU A 259 -16.01 -11.46 -4.62
N LEU A 260 -14.99 -10.60 -4.51
CA LEU A 260 -15.10 -9.15 -4.77
C LEU A 260 -15.50 -8.87 -6.22
N GLY A 261 -14.94 -9.60 -7.19
CA GLY A 261 -15.28 -9.47 -8.61
C GLY A 261 -16.77 -9.67 -8.88
N SER A 262 -17.48 -10.46 -8.07
CA SER A 262 -18.92 -10.68 -8.19
C SER A 262 -19.78 -9.51 -7.69
N CYS A 263 -19.18 -8.56 -6.94
CA CYS A 263 -19.90 -7.40 -6.41
C CYS A 263 -20.25 -6.41 -7.52
N ARG A 264 -21.36 -5.70 -7.34
CA ARG A 264 -21.73 -4.59 -8.23
C ARG A 264 -20.94 -3.32 -7.94
N ALA A 265 -20.47 -3.14 -6.70
CA ALA A 265 -19.60 -2.04 -6.29
C ALA A 265 -18.80 -2.42 -5.03
N LEU A 266 -17.59 -1.84 -4.90
CA LEU A 266 -16.88 -1.75 -3.64
C LEU A 266 -17.22 -0.42 -2.97
N ILE A 267 -17.45 -0.44 -1.65
CA ILE A 267 -17.55 0.75 -0.80
C ILE A 267 -16.23 0.92 -0.05
N ASN A 268 -15.67 2.14 -0.05
CA ASN A 268 -14.44 2.44 0.66
C ASN A 268 -14.57 3.75 1.45
N THR A 269 -14.62 3.65 2.77
CA THR A 269 -15.05 4.72 3.69
C THR A 269 -14.03 5.05 4.77
N PRO A 270 -12.72 5.27 4.46
CA PRO A 270 -11.72 5.51 5.48
C PRO A 270 -12.03 6.77 6.30
N LYS A 271 -11.85 6.68 7.64
CA LYS A 271 -11.96 7.82 8.57
C LYS A 271 -10.62 8.54 8.76
N TRP A 272 -9.54 7.96 8.28
CA TRP A 272 -8.19 8.52 8.30
C TRP A 272 -7.70 8.85 6.88
N ASN A 273 -6.53 9.51 6.78
CA ASN A 273 -5.90 9.77 5.49
C ASN A 273 -5.17 8.50 5.03
N GLU A 274 -5.87 7.63 4.29
CA GLU A 274 -5.32 6.38 3.74
C GLU A 274 -4.17 6.69 2.78
N ALA A 275 -3.02 6.04 2.96
CA ALA A 275 -1.83 6.32 2.12
C ALA A 275 -2.06 5.99 0.64
N TYR A 276 -2.72 4.85 0.34
CA TYR A 276 -3.03 4.44 -1.03
C TYR A 276 -4.46 3.93 -1.18
N GLY A 277 -4.81 2.81 -0.56
CA GLY A 277 -6.10 2.15 -0.72
C GLY A 277 -6.02 0.96 -1.68
N ASN A 278 -5.22 -0.04 -1.33
CA ASN A 278 -4.98 -1.23 -2.17
C ASN A 278 -6.27 -1.88 -2.65
N VAL A 279 -7.27 -2.03 -1.77
CA VAL A 279 -8.55 -2.66 -2.10
C VAL A 279 -9.32 -1.93 -3.21
N VAL A 280 -9.12 -0.62 -3.36
CA VAL A 280 -9.68 0.15 -4.49
C VAL A 280 -9.14 -0.39 -5.81
N VAL A 281 -7.82 -0.56 -5.90
CA VAL A 281 -7.18 -1.10 -7.10
C VAL A 281 -7.55 -2.56 -7.33
N GLU A 282 -7.64 -3.37 -6.29
CA GLU A 282 -8.08 -4.77 -6.37
C GLU A 282 -9.48 -4.88 -6.94
N ALA A 283 -10.40 -4.01 -6.53
CA ALA A 283 -11.75 -3.93 -7.10
C ALA A 283 -11.71 -3.50 -8.58
N LEU A 284 -11.00 -2.42 -8.89
CA LEU A 284 -10.87 -1.93 -10.28
C LEU A 284 -10.24 -2.98 -11.19
N ALA A 285 -9.26 -3.74 -10.70
CA ALA A 285 -8.64 -4.85 -11.43
C ALA A 285 -9.63 -5.96 -11.79
N CYS A 286 -10.61 -6.22 -10.94
CA CYS A 286 -11.72 -7.15 -11.23
C CYS A 286 -12.83 -6.52 -12.08
N GLY A 287 -12.72 -5.24 -12.44
CA GLY A 287 -13.75 -4.48 -13.13
C GLY A 287 -14.85 -3.94 -12.20
N VAL A 288 -14.67 -3.97 -10.90
CA VAL A 288 -15.66 -3.51 -9.91
C VAL A 288 -15.53 -2.01 -9.71
N PRO A 289 -16.59 -1.22 -9.98
CA PRO A 289 -16.55 0.21 -9.69
C PRO A 289 -16.51 0.47 -8.18
N VAL A 290 -15.92 1.60 -7.81
CA VAL A 290 -15.70 1.95 -6.40
C VAL A 290 -16.47 3.22 -6.04
N VAL A 291 -17.22 3.19 -4.94
CA VAL A 291 -17.76 4.39 -4.29
C VAL A 291 -16.96 4.65 -3.04
N ALA A 292 -16.25 5.77 -3.01
CA ALA A 292 -15.30 6.07 -1.94
C ALA A 292 -15.49 7.49 -1.38
N TYR A 293 -15.08 7.68 -0.14
CA TYR A 293 -14.85 9.00 0.40
C TYR A 293 -13.71 9.71 -0.32
N ASP A 294 -13.89 10.99 -0.63
CA ASP A 294 -12.83 11.85 -1.18
C ASP A 294 -11.79 12.21 -0.10
N ARG A 295 -11.13 11.16 0.43
CA ARG A 295 -10.15 11.25 1.52
C ARG A 295 -8.96 10.35 1.21
N GLY A 296 -7.74 10.88 1.42
CA GLY A 296 -6.50 10.13 1.22
C GLY A 296 -6.31 9.57 -0.19
N GLY A 297 -5.58 8.46 -0.29
CA GLY A 297 -5.31 7.76 -1.55
C GLY A 297 -6.54 7.40 -2.37
N PRO A 298 -7.62 6.84 -1.79
CA PRO A 298 -8.85 6.56 -2.55
C PRO A 298 -9.37 7.76 -3.34
N GLY A 299 -9.23 8.99 -2.81
CA GLY A 299 -9.59 10.22 -3.49
C GLY A 299 -8.74 10.56 -4.72
N GLU A 300 -7.55 9.93 -4.89
CA GLU A 300 -6.74 10.03 -6.11
C GLU A 300 -6.95 8.86 -7.08
N LEU A 301 -7.36 7.69 -6.56
CA LEU A 301 -7.48 6.47 -7.34
C LEU A 301 -8.82 6.36 -8.08
N VAL A 302 -9.89 6.89 -7.50
CA VAL A 302 -11.22 6.82 -8.09
C VAL A 302 -11.47 8.01 -9.00
N CYS A 303 -11.76 7.73 -10.28
CA CYS A 303 -12.13 8.74 -11.26
C CYS A 303 -13.66 8.82 -11.34
N SER A 304 -14.26 9.88 -10.74
CA SER A 304 -15.71 10.06 -10.70
C SER A 304 -16.32 10.04 -12.09
N GLY A 305 -17.35 9.20 -12.29
CA GLY A 305 -18.04 8.99 -13.56
C GLY A 305 -17.34 8.02 -14.54
N SER A 306 -16.13 7.55 -14.21
CA SER A 306 -15.38 6.61 -15.06
C SER A 306 -15.10 5.28 -14.35
N THR A 307 -14.50 5.31 -13.16
CA THR A 307 -14.19 4.09 -12.39
C THR A 307 -15.01 3.95 -11.11
N GLY A 308 -15.87 4.92 -10.83
CA GLY A 308 -16.70 4.97 -9.65
C GLY A 308 -17.17 6.38 -9.33
N TRP A 309 -17.39 6.65 -8.05
CA TRP A 309 -17.82 7.96 -7.55
C TRP A 309 -17.08 8.32 -6.26
N LEU A 310 -16.59 9.55 -6.20
CA LEU A 310 -16.12 10.16 -4.97
C LEU A 310 -17.24 10.95 -4.32
N VAL A 311 -17.38 10.81 -3.02
CA VAL A 311 -18.38 11.56 -2.23
C VAL A 311 -17.70 12.28 -1.06
N PRO A 312 -18.31 13.35 -0.50
CA PRO A 312 -17.75 14.01 0.67
C PRO A 312 -17.50 13.02 1.82
N PRO A 313 -16.38 13.14 2.52
CA PRO A 313 -16.10 12.32 3.69
C PRO A 313 -17.21 12.41 4.74
N ASP A 314 -17.56 11.26 5.34
CA ASP A 314 -18.53 11.12 6.42
C ASP A 314 -20.00 11.48 6.01
N ASP A 315 -20.28 11.55 4.70
CA ASP A 315 -21.63 11.79 4.15
C ASP A 315 -22.24 10.47 3.63
N VAL A 316 -22.93 9.76 4.53
CA VAL A 316 -23.61 8.50 4.22
C VAL A 316 -24.75 8.68 3.21
N ALA A 317 -25.42 9.85 3.18
CA ALA A 317 -26.49 10.11 2.24
C ALA A 317 -25.96 10.21 0.81
N SER A 318 -24.89 10.98 0.60
CA SER A 318 -24.19 11.05 -0.68
C SER A 318 -23.61 9.70 -1.10
N LEU A 319 -23.10 8.88 -0.15
CA LEU A 319 -22.63 7.53 -0.39
C LEU A 319 -23.73 6.63 -0.94
N ALA A 320 -24.91 6.63 -0.31
CA ALA A 320 -26.07 5.85 -0.76
C ALA A 320 -26.57 6.31 -2.14
N GLU A 321 -26.57 7.62 -2.40
CA GLU A 321 -26.98 8.16 -3.72
C GLU A 321 -26.00 7.76 -4.84
N ALA A 322 -24.68 7.81 -4.57
CA ALA A 322 -23.67 7.35 -5.51
C ALA A 322 -23.80 5.85 -5.83
N LEU A 323 -24.13 5.02 -4.82
CA LEU A 323 -24.37 3.60 -4.98
C LEU A 323 -25.58 3.28 -5.88
N ARG A 324 -26.63 4.11 -5.89
CA ARG A 324 -27.76 3.97 -6.83
C ARG A 324 -27.32 4.18 -8.28
N ARG A 325 -26.32 5.01 -8.50
CA ARG A 325 -25.82 5.40 -9.82
C ARG A 325 -24.67 4.53 -10.34
N VAL A 326 -24.13 3.63 -9.52
CA VAL A 326 -22.94 2.85 -9.85
C VAL A 326 -23.09 1.97 -11.08
N GLY A 327 -24.31 1.56 -11.41
CA GLY A 327 -24.63 0.78 -12.62
C GLY A 327 -24.37 1.51 -13.95
N SER A 328 -24.11 2.82 -13.92
CA SER A 328 -23.71 3.59 -15.11
C SER A 328 -22.21 3.51 -15.43
N ILE A 329 -21.41 2.94 -14.55
CA ILE A 329 -19.96 2.81 -14.71
C ILE A 329 -19.64 1.60 -15.59
N ASP A 330 -18.83 1.83 -16.62
CA ASP A 330 -18.29 0.74 -17.44
C ASP A 330 -17.20 -0.02 -16.70
N ARG A 331 -17.43 -1.30 -16.44
CA ARG A 331 -16.48 -2.17 -15.75
C ARG A 331 -15.16 -2.34 -16.52
N SER A 332 -15.20 -2.23 -17.85
CA SER A 332 -14.00 -2.26 -18.69
C SER A 332 -13.11 -1.04 -18.43
N ALA A 333 -13.71 0.14 -18.16
CA ALA A 333 -12.96 1.33 -17.80
C ALA A 333 -12.24 1.15 -16.44
N CYS A 334 -12.86 0.46 -15.47
CA CYS A 334 -12.23 0.12 -14.20
C CYS A 334 -10.97 -0.74 -14.41
N ARG A 335 -11.09 -1.83 -15.17
CA ARG A 335 -9.97 -2.71 -15.52
C ARG A 335 -8.86 -1.98 -16.26
N SER A 336 -9.21 -1.21 -17.29
CA SER A 336 -8.25 -0.44 -18.08
C SER A 336 -7.48 0.57 -17.22
N TRP A 337 -8.16 1.20 -16.26
CA TRP A 337 -7.50 2.10 -15.32
C TRP A 337 -6.44 1.35 -14.49
N ALA A 338 -6.78 0.19 -13.93
CA ALA A 338 -5.84 -0.60 -13.12
C ALA A 338 -4.61 -1.03 -13.96
N GLU A 339 -4.81 -1.47 -15.20
CA GLU A 339 -3.73 -1.84 -16.13
C GLU A 339 -2.81 -0.66 -16.45
N ALA A 340 -3.37 0.51 -16.70
CA ALA A 340 -2.62 1.70 -17.09
C ALA A 340 -1.88 2.37 -15.91
N HIS A 341 -2.34 2.18 -14.66
CA HIS A 341 -1.85 2.97 -13.53
C HIS A 341 -1.24 2.17 -12.38
N ALA A 342 -1.60 0.89 -12.25
CA ALA A 342 -1.28 0.09 -11.07
C ALA A 342 -0.76 -1.33 -11.37
N SER A 343 -0.37 -1.64 -12.61
CA SER A 343 0.34 -2.89 -12.91
C SER A 343 1.75 -2.91 -12.32
N CYS A 344 2.30 -4.12 -12.07
CA CYS A 344 3.69 -4.28 -11.62
C CYS A 344 4.68 -3.54 -12.54
N GLU A 345 4.41 -3.57 -13.86
CA GLU A 345 5.25 -2.93 -14.89
C GLU A 345 5.27 -1.41 -14.74
N VAL A 346 4.09 -0.79 -14.58
CA VAL A 346 3.96 0.68 -14.43
C VAL A 346 4.57 1.13 -13.11
N PHE A 347 4.31 0.40 -12.04
CA PHE A 347 4.86 0.71 -10.71
C PHE A 347 6.39 0.61 -10.71
N SER A 348 6.95 -0.51 -11.17
CA SER A 348 8.40 -0.70 -11.21
C SER A 348 9.10 0.29 -12.14
N GLN A 349 8.45 0.71 -13.24
CA GLN A 349 8.96 1.76 -14.10
C GLN A 349 9.08 3.10 -13.37
N ARG A 350 8.07 3.47 -12.58
CA ARG A 350 8.10 4.72 -11.79
C ARG A 350 9.15 4.65 -10.69
N VAL A 351 9.28 3.51 -10.00
CA VAL A 351 10.30 3.30 -8.97
C VAL A 351 11.70 3.34 -9.58
N GLU A 352 11.94 2.68 -10.72
CA GLU A 352 13.23 2.77 -11.41
C GLU A 352 13.56 4.21 -11.80
N ALA A 353 12.61 4.96 -12.36
CA ALA A 353 12.82 6.36 -12.74
C ALA A 353 13.18 7.23 -11.52
N TRP A 354 12.47 7.04 -10.40
CA TRP A 354 12.77 7.72 -9.14
C TRP A 354 14.19 7.42 -8.65
N ILE A 355 14.58 6.15 -8.58
CA ILE A 355 15.92 5.74 -8.13
C ILE A 355 17.00 6.36 -9.04
N ARG A 356 16.86 6.27 -10.37
CA ARG A 356 17.81 6.82 -11.32
C ARG A 356 17.97 8.33 -11.17
N THR A 357 16.86 9.04 -10.95
CA THR A 357 16.87 10.48 -10.68
C THR A 357 17.67 10.78 -9.41
N GLY A 358 17.42 10.06 -8.32
CA GLY A 358 18.14 10.25 -7.06
C GLY A 358 19.64 9.91 -7.17
N LEU A 359 19.99 8.84 -7.90
CA LEU A 359 21.40 8.49 -8.14
C LEU A 359 22.14 9.54 -8.97
N THR A 360 21.47 10.16 -9.93
CA THR A 360 22.06 11.22 -10.76
C THR A 360 22.22 12.52 -9.97
N ALA A 361 21.25 12.87 -9.12
CA ALA A 361 21.31 14.06 -8.28
C ALA A 361 22.48 14.02 -7.29
N ASP A 362 22.84 12.84 -6.76
CA ASP A 362 23.99 12.68 -5.87
C ASP A 362 25.33 13.08 -6.53
N VAL A 363 25.50 12.78 -7.81
CA VAL A 363 26.71 13.14 -8.57
C VAL A 363 26.83 14.65 -8.69
N SER A 364 25.72 15.36 -8.79
CA SER A 364 25.72 16.84 -8.91
C SER A 364 25.96 17.57 -7.58
N ILE A 365 25.58 16.93 -6.45
CA ILE A 365 25.78 17.50 -5.09
C ILE A 365 27.22 17.28 -4.59
N ASN A 366 27.91 16.24 -5.04
CA ASN A 366 29.26 15.90 -4.59
C ASN A 366 30.17 15.55 -5.77
N PRO A 367 30.61 16.54 -6.56
CA PRO A 367 31.48 16.31 -7.76
C PRO A 367 32.91 15.85 -7.41
N ARG A 368 33.25 15.66 -6.12
CA ARG A 368 34.55 15.21 -5.64
C ARG A 368 34.43 14.23 -4.50
N ARG A 369 34.20 12.97 -4.81
CA ARG A 369 34.64 11.84 -4.01
C ARG A 369 35.26 10.79 -4.92
#